data_fa0ee8265cd6da2f377f6bf2e519b8a4
#
_entry.id   fa0ee8265cd6da2f377f6bf2e519b8a4
#
_cell.length_a   1.000
_cell.length_b   1.000
_cell.length_c   1.000
_cell.angle_alpha   90.00
_cell.angle_beta   90.00
_cell.angle_gamma   90.00
#
_symmetry.space_group_name_H-M   'P 1'
#
loop_
_entity.id
_entity.type
_entity.pdbx_description
1 polymer ?
#
loop_
_entity_poly.entity_id
_entity_poly.type
_entity_poly.pdbx_seq_one_letter_code
_entity_poly.pdbx_strand_id
1 'polypeptide(L)'
;MFWGVIGMIEKEDIHNCFPELKWIKNKQLREGVVTVWKTAADQGNWNQLYDVPFTLLFEGSGLLVDHTKRITKLAKNVMETREEHLNNDYLIAGALLHDVGKLLEYTIVNGKVVKNQKNTMRHPESGAKLAEACGLPKEVVHIIAAHSHEGDTMNRTPEAIIVHHCDFIDFEIKKTTTK
;
A
#
# COMPACT_ATOMS: atom_id res chain seq x y z
N MET A 1 26.34 -7.30 24.98
CA MET A 1 25.08 -6.66 24.52
C MET A 1 25.37 -5.99 23.17
N PHE A 2 25.02 -6.67 22.08
CA PHE A 2 25.10 -6.05 20.76
C PHE A 2 23.83 -5.23 20.55
N TRP A 3 23.93 -3.92 20.68
CA TRP A 3 22.94 -3.01 20.11
C TRP A 3 23.17 -3.05 18.59
N GLY A 4 22.40 -3.89 17.90
CA GLY A 4 22.35 -3.82 16.46
C GLY A 4 21.90 -2.41 16.08
N VAL A 5 22.65 -1.73 15.23
CA VAL A 5 22.19 -0.53 14.55
C VAL A 5 20.93 -0.94 13.82
N ILE A 6 19.76 -0.52 14.31
CA ILE A 6 18.49 -0.71 13.60
C ILE A 6 18.61 0.17 12.36
N GLY A 7 18.94 -0.45 11.23
CA GLY A 7 19.14 0.23 9.95
C GLY A 7 17.82 0.77 9.43
N MET A 8 17.87 1.89 8.72
CA MET A 8 16.74 2.39 7.93
C MET A 8 16.40 1.35 6.85
N ILE A 9 15.12 1.28 6.48
CA ILE A 9 14.65 0.41 5.39
C ILE A 9 15.31 0.84 4.08
N GLU A 10 15.99 -0.08 3.41
CA GLU A 10 16.64 0.17 2.14
C GLU A 10 15.76 -0.30 0.95
N LYS A 11 16.09 0.14 -0.26
CA LYS A 11 15.35 -0.25 -1.47
C LYS A 11 15.35 -1.78 -1.68
N GLU A 12 16.42 -2.45 -1.29
CA GLU A 12 16.53 -3.91 -1.36
C GLU A 12 15.51 -4.61 -0.44
N ASP A 13 15.26 -4.06 0.74
CA ASP A 13 14.25 -4.57 1.65
C ASP A 13 12.84 -4.50 1.03
N ILE A 14 12.55 -3.41 0.29
CA ILE A 14 11.29 -3.26 -0.43
C ILE A 14 11.16 -4.31 -1.55
N HIS A 15 12.23 -4.54 -2.33
CA HIS A 15 12.25 -5.58 -3.36
C HIS A 15 12.05 -6.98 -2.76
N ASN A 16 12.65 -7.25 -1.61
CA ASN A 16 12.48 -8.52 -0.89
C ASN A 16 11.07 -8.67 -0.32
N CYS A 17 10.47 -7.59 0.18
CA CYS A 17 9.10 -7.59 0.66
C CYS A 17 8.07 -7.83 -0.45
N PHE A 18 8.28 -7.27 -1.66
CA PHE A 18 7.30 -7.28 -2.75
C PHE A 18 7.86 -7.88 -4.04
N PRO A 19 8.00 -9.22 -4.15
CA PRO A 19 8.42 -9.88 -5.38
C PRO A 19 7.45 -9.62 -6.56
N GLU A 20 6.23 -9.16 -6.29
CA GLU A 20 5.22 -8.72 -7.26
C GLU A 20 5.67 -7.51 -8.09
N LEU A 21 6.64 -6.74 -7.61
CA LEU A 21 7.26 -5.63 -8.36
C LEU A 21 7.75 -6.05 -9.75
N LYS A 22 8.18 -7.31 -9.91
CA LYS A 22 8.60 -7.88 -11.21
C LYS A 22 7.49 -7.93 -12.27
N TRP A 23 6.22 -7.83 -11.85
CA TRP A 23 5.07 -7.81 -12.76
C TRP A 23 4.87 -6.45 -13.43
N ILE A 24 5.47 -5.38 -12.91
CA ILE A 24 5.52 -4.07 -13.56
C ILE A 24 6.64 -4.12 -14.61
N LYS A 25 6.25 -4.02 -15.90
CA LYS A 25 7.20 -4.08 -17.03
C LYS A 25 7.99 -2.78 -17.18
N ASN A 26 7.36 -1.64 -16.96
CA ASN A 26 8.01 -0.34 -17.01
C ASN A 26 8.98 -0.19 -15.84
N LYS A 27 10.29 -0.18 -16.14
CA LYS A 27 11.36 -0.11 -15.13
C LYS A 27 11.29 1.18 -14.30
N GLN A 28 11.00 2.31 -14.93
CA GLN A 28 10.93 3.60 -14.22
C GLN A 28 9.76 3.62 -13.23
N LEU A 29 8.60 3.11 -13.63
CA LEU A 29 7.44 3.00 -12.74
C LEU A 29 7.73 2.03 -11.57
N ARG A 30 8.35 0.90 -11.84
CA ARG A 30 8.73 -0.07 -10.81
C ARG A 30 9.65 0.54 -9.75
N GLU A 31 10.70 1.26 -10.19
CA GLU A 31 11.61 1.98 -9.27
C GLU A 31 10.90 3.13 -8.54
N GLY A 32 9.93 3.77 -9.17
CA GLY A 32 9.07 4.76 -8.54
C GLY A 32 8.27 4.17 -7.38
N VAL A 33 7.66 2.99 -7.57
CA VAL A 33 6.94 2.27 -6.50
C VAL A 33 7.86 1.98 -5.31
N VAL A 34 9.07 1.49 -5.57
CA VAL A 34 10.08 1.25 -4.52
C VAL A 34 10.44 2.54 -3.78
N THR A 35 10.60 3.64 -4.53
CA THR A 35 10.92 4.95 -3.95
C THR A 35 9.79 5.45 -3.05
N VAL A 36 8.52 5.28 -3.44
CA VAL A 36 7.36 5.68 -2.60
C VAL A 36 7.34 4.92 -1.29
N TRP A 37 7.51 3.58 -1.32
CA TRP A 37 7.58 2.76 -0.11
C TRP A 37 8.71 3.19 0.83
N LYS A 38 9.92 3.40 0.27
CA LYS A 38 11.07 3.86 1.07
C LYS A 38 10.80 5.22 1.69
N THR A 39 10.32 6.18 0.90
CA THR A 39 10.03 7.53 1.38
C THR A 39 8.95 7.53 2.46
N ALA A 40 7.90 6.71 2.31
CA ALA A 40 6.86 6.54 3.33
C ALA A 40 7.44 5.98 4.64
N ALA A 41 8.31 4.97 4.53
CA ALA A 41 8.96 4.37 5.69
C ALA A 41 9.87 5.37 6.43
N ASP A 42 10.68 6.13 5.69
CA ASP A 42 11.56 7.16 6.24
C ASP A 42 10.75 8.26 6.96
N GLN A 43 9.70 8.78 6.32
CA GLN A 43 8.84 9.83 6.91
C GLN A 43 8.03 9.33 8.11
N GLY A 44 7.62 8.07 8.09
CA GLY A 44 6.91 7.41 9.19
C GLY A 44 7.84 6.92 10.31
N ASN A 45 9.16 7.00 10.14
CA ASN A 45 10.19 6.48 11.07
C ASN A 45 10.03 4.97 11.32
N TRP A 46 9.72 4.20 10.29
CA TRP A 46 9.63 2.74 10.36
C TRP A 46 10.98 2.10 10.09
N ASN A 47 11.40 1.20 10.99
CA ASN A 47 12.64 0.44 10.83
C ASN A 47 12.42 -0.91 10.13
N GLN A 48 11.18 -1.41 10.12
CA GLN A 48 10.79 -2.64 9.45
C GLN A 48 9.35 -2.52 8.94
N LEU A 49 9.08 -2.95 7.69
CA LEU A 49 7.73 -2.97 7.13
C LEU A 49 6.82 -4.01 7.81
N TYR A 50 7.43 -5.06 8.37
CA TYR A 50 6.73 -6.11 9.11
C TYR A 50 6.27 -5.70 10.51
N ASP A 51 6.55 -4.46 10.94
CA ASP A 51 5.98 -3.89 12.18
C ASP A 51 4.65 -3.18 11.94
N VAL A 52 4.29 -2.92 10.67
CA VAL A 52 3.10 -2.16 10.30
C VAL A 52 1.88 -3.07 10.21
N PRO A 53 0.86 -2.88 11.07
CA PRO A 53 -0.37 -3.67 10.98
C PRO A 53 -1.19 -3.27 9.74
N PHE A 54 -1.94 -4.22 9.21
CA PHE A 54 -2.87 -3.96 8.12
C PHE A 54 -3.93 -2.92 8.51
N THR A 55 -4.53 -3.05 9.68
CA THR A 55 -5.49 -2.07 10.22
C THR A 55 -5.45 -2.06 11.75
N LEU A 56 -5.84 -0.93 12.34
CA LEU A 56 -6.01 -0.77 13.78
C LEU A 56 -7.48 -0.93 14.22
N LEU A 57 -8.38 -1.30 13.31
CA LEU A 57 -9.82 -1.40 13.60
C LEU A 57 -10.18 -2.67 14.38
N PHE A 58 -9.34 -3.71 14.32
CA PHE A 58 -9.52 -4.96 15.08
C PHE A 58 -8.16 -5.65 15.31
N GLU A 59 -8.05 -6.36 16.43
CA GLU A 59 -6.85 -7.14 16.75
C GLU A 59 -6.69 -8.31 15.79
N GLY A 60 -5.45 -8.78 15.58
CA GLY A 60 -5.17 -9.91 14.71
C GLY A 60 -5.37 -9.62 13.22
N SER A 61 -5.46 -8.36 12.82
CA SER A 61 -5.63 -7.96 11.42
C SER A 61 -4.51 -8.48 10.50
N GLY A 62 -3.32 -8.76 11.05
CA GLY A 62 -2.13 -9.16 10.30
C GLY A 62 -1.31 -7.96 9.84
N LEU A 63 -0.38 -8.21 8.93
CA LEU A 63 0.61 -7.22 8.51
C LEU A 63 0.20 -6.53 7.21
N LEU A 64 0.54 -5.25 7.08
CA LEU A 64 0.30 -4.45 5.88
C LEU A 64 0.98 -5.07 4.64
N VAL A 65 2.21 -5.57 4.78
CA VAL A 65 2.94 -6.23 3.68
C VAL A 65 2.18 -7.44 3.14
N ASP A 66 1.64 -8.28 4.02
CA ASP A 66 0.94 -9.50 3.61
C ASP A 66 -0.42 -9.18 2.97
N HIS A 67 -1.14 -8.19 3.51
CA HIS A 67 -2.35 -7.64 2.91
C HIS A 67 -2.06 -7.12 1.50
N THR A 68 -1.08 -6.24 1.34
CA THR A 68 -0.69 -5.67 0.05
C THR A 68 -0.36 -6.74 -0.99
N LYS A 69 0.36 -7.79 -0.60
CA LYS A 69 0.66 -8.94 -1.47
C LYS A 69 -0.61 -9.67 -1.92
N ARG A 70 -1.56 -9.92 -0.98
CA ARG A 70 -2.82 -10.59 -1.32
C ARG A 70 -3.64 -9.77 -2.30
N ILE A 71 -3.78 -8.45 -2.03
CA ILE A 71 -4.50 -7.53 -2.92
C ILE A 71 -3.87 -7.50 -4.30
N THR A 72 -2.55 -7.38 -4.40
CA THR A 72 -1.86 -7.32 -5.69
C THR A 72 -2.06 -8.59 -6.51
N LYS A 73 -2.00 -9.77 -5.86
CA LYS A 73 -2.27 -11.05 -6.52
C LYS A 73 -3.72 -11.17 -6.98
N LEU A 74 -4.66 -10.78 -6.10
CA LEU A 74 -6.09 -10.84 -6.42
C LEU A 74 -6.43 -9.89 -7.58
N ALA A 75 -5.94 -8.65 -7.55
CA ALA A 75 -6.14 -7.67 -8.60
C ALA A 75 -5.59 -8.16 -9.95
N LYS A 76 -4.40 -8.76 -9.96
CA LYS A 76 -3.83 -9.37 -11.16
C LYS A 76 -4.72 -10.49 -11.69
N ASN A 77 -5.19 -11.41 -10.84
CA ASN A 77 -6.05 -12.51 -11.25
C ASN A 77 -7.39 -12.00 -11.81
N VAL A 78 -7.98 -10.98 -11.19
CA VAL A 78 -9.20 -10.36 -11.71
C VAL A 78 -8.94 -9.77 -13.09
N MET A 79 -7.87 -9.00 -13.26
CA MET A 79 -7.52 -8.42 -14.57
C MET A 79 -7.35 -9.48 -15.66
N GLU A 80 -6.75 -10.62 -15.35
CA GLU A 80 -6.51 -11.71 -16.31
C GLU A 80 -7.80 -12.40 -16.80
N THR A 81 -8.92 -12.19 -16.11
CA THR A 81 -10.24 -12.69 -16.50
C THR A 81 -11.06 -11.66 -17.29
N ARG A 82 -10.49 -10.44 -17.53
CA ARG A 82 -11.21 -9.35 -18.21
C ARG A 82 -10.85 -9.30 -19.68
N GLU A 83 -11.85 -8.94 -20.49
CA GLU A 83 -11.69 -8.68 -21.92
C GLU A 83 -11.36 -7.21 -22.21
N GLU A 84 -11.63 -6.32 -21.26
CA GLU A 84 -11.35 -4.90 -21.37
C GLU A 84 -9.85 -4.64 -21.37
N HIS A 85 -9.44 -3.61 -22.12
CA HIS A 85 -8.04 -3.19 -22.15
C HIS A 85 -7.66 -2.42 -20.87
N LEU A 86 -6.99 -3.11 -19.96
CA LEU A 86 -6.50 -2.56 -18.69
C LEU A 86 -4.99 -2.33 -18.75
N ASN A 87 -4.50 -1.32 -18.05
CA ASN A 87 -3.07 -1.08 -17.92
C ASN A 87 -2.51 -1.92 -16.75
N ASN A 88 -1.85 -3.04 -17.10
CA ASN A 88 -1.25 -3.94 -16.11
C ASN A 88 -0.29 -3.21 -15.16
N ASP A 89 0.56 -2.36 -15.69
CA ASP A 89 1.59 -1.70 -14.89
C ASP A 89 0.99 -0.72 -13.88
N TYR A 90 -0.07 0.01 -14.29
CA TYR A 90 -0.78 0.92 -13.38
C TYR A 90 -1.59 0.16 -12.33
N LEU A 91 -2.26 -0.93 -12.74
CA LEU A 91 -2.99 -1.77 -11.78
C LEU A 91 -2.07 -2.33 -10.70
N ILE A 92 -0.95 -2.95 -11.11
CA ILE A 92 0.00 -3.56 -10.16
C ILE A 92 0.66 -2.48 -9.27
N ALA A 93 1.06 -1.34 -9.85
CA ALA A 93 1.64 -0.24 -9.07
C ALA A 93 0.61 0.34 -8.08
N GLY A 94 -0.64 0.54 -8.50
CA GLY A 94 -1.72 1.00 -7.66
C GLY A 94 -2.04 0.02 -6.53
N ALA A 95 -2.13 -1.28 -6.84
CA ALA A 95 -2.36 -2.32 -5.83
C ALA A 95 -1.21 -2.41 -4.81
N LEU A 96 0.05 -2.28 -5.27
CA LEU A 96 1.21 -2.26 -4.37
C LEU A 96 1.27 -1.01 -3.47
N LEU A 97 0.65 0.10 -3.88
CA LEU A 97 0.75 1.38 -3.20
C LEU A 97 -0.54 1.83 -2.52
N HIS A 98 -1.69 1.15 -2.72
CA HIS A 98 -3.00 1.63 -2.25
C HIS A 98 -2.97 2.05 -0.78
N ASP A 99 -2.31 1.29 0.05
CA ASP A 99 -2.25 1.44 1.50
C ASP A 99 -0.93 2.04 2.03
N VAL A 100 -0.03 2.49 1.16
CA VAL A 100 1.29 3.01 1.57
C VAL A 100 1.21 4.17 2.55
N GLY A 101 0.16 4.97 2.47
CA GLY A 101 -0.10 6.09 3.38
C GLY A 101 -0.31 5.67 4.84
N LYS A 102 -0.56 4.39 5.13
CA LYS A 102 -0.64 3.86 6.51
C LYS A 102 0.67 4.02 7.27
N LEU A 103 1.81 4.03 6.56
CA LEU A 103 3.11 4.33 7.18
C LEU A 103 3.18 5.76 7.74
N LEU A 104 2.37 6.67 7.20
CA LEU A 104 2.27 8.07 7.67
C LEU A 104 1.10 8.25 8.66
N GLU A 105 0.04 7.46 8.51
CA GLU A 105 -1.14 7.49 9.38
C GLU A 105 -0.90 6.81 10.73
N TYR A 106 0.06 5.88 10.81
CA TYR A 106 0.41 5.16 12.03
C TYR A 106 1.77 5.60 12.59
N THR A 107 1.99 5.35 13.87
CA THR A 107 3.26 5.60 14.56
C THR A 107 3.41 4.65 15.75
N ILE A 108 4.62 4.53 16.27
CA ILE A 108 4.90 3.70 17.44
C ILE A 108 4.99 4.61 18.69
N VAL A 109 4.19 4.30 19.71
CA VAL A 109 4.22 4.94 21.02
C VAL A 109 4.32 3.86 22.10
N ASN A 110 5.37 3.91 22.91
CA ASN A 110 5.62 2.92 23.97
C ASN A 110 5.57 1.46 23.46
N GLY A 111 6.16 1.20 22.29
CA GLY A 111 6.22 -0.13 21.68
C GLY A 111 4.90 -0.62 21.07
N LYS A 112 3.86 0.21 20.99
CA LYS A 112 2.59 -0.11 20.36
C LYS A 112 2.34 0.78 19.15
N VAL A 113 1.82 0.18 18.09
CA VAL A 113 1.39 0.94 16.91
C VAL A 113 0.03 1.59 17.20
N VAL A 114 -0.03 2.89 16.98
CA VAL A 114 -1.24 3.72 17.19
C VAL A 114 -1.42 4.69 16.02
N LYS A 115 -2.61 5.30 15.94
CA LYS A 115 -2.84 6.37 14.97
C LYS A 115 -1.95 7.58 15.29
N ASN A 116 -1.28 8.11 14.28
CA ASN A 116 -0.41 9.28 14.40
C ASN A 116 -1.27 10.55 14.57
N GLN A 117 -1.32 11.09 15.77
CA GLN A 117 -2.09 12.29 16.10
C GLN A 117 -1.57 13.57 15.41
N LYS A 118 -0.32 13.55 14.92
CA LYS A 118 0.29 14.69 14.21
C LYS A 118 -0.06 14.72 12.73
N ASN A 119 -0.50 13.60 12.18
CA ASN A 119 -0.96 13.49 10.79
C ASN A 119 -2.47 13.30 10.76
N THR A 120 -3.19 14.32 10.33
CA THR A 120 -4.65 14.30 10.24
C THR A 120 -5.17 13.72 8.92
N MET A 121 -4.29 13.57 7.92
CA MET A 121 -4.67 13.00 6.63
C MET A 121 -4.88 11.49 6.73
N ARG A 122 -5.93 11.03 6.08
CA ARG A 122 -6.19 9.60 5.92
C ARG A 122 -5.20 8.99 4.92
N HIS A 123 -4.93 7.67 5.05
CA HIS A 123 -3.94 6.99 4.21
C HIS A 123 -4.19 7.08 2.70
N PRO A 124 -5.44 7.09 2.15
CA PRO A 124 -5.63 7.27 0.72
C PRO A 124 -5.12 8.63 0.23
N GLU A 125 -5.39 9.70 1.00
CA GLU A 125 -4.96 11.04 0.66
C GLU A 125 -3.44 11.22 0.84
N SER A 126 -2.89 10.80 1.98
CA SER A 126 -1.45 10.94 2.26
C SER A 126 -0.59 10.08 1.33
N GLY A 127 -1.06 8.86 1.02
CA GLY A 127 -0.39 7.97 0.06
C GLY A 127 -0.41 8.52 -1.36
N ALA A 128 -1.54 9.06 -1.81
CA ALA A 128 -1.66 9.68 -3.13
C ALA A 128 -0.75 10.92 -3.27
N LYS A 129 -0.74 11.82 -2.28
CA LYS A 129 0.14 13.00 -2.26
C LYS A 129 1.62 12.60 -2.29
N LEU A 130 1.99 11.54 -1.54
CA LEU A 130 3.36 11.04 -1.54
C LEU A 130 3.74 10.46 -2.90
N ALA A 131 2.88 9.66 -3.51
CA ALA A 131 3.11 9.08 -4.82
C ALA A 131 3.26 10.17 -5.91
N GLU A 132 2.43 11.21 -5.87
CA GLU A 132 2.53 12.38 -6.75
C GLU A 132 3.87 13.12 -6.55
N ALA A 133 4.24 13.38 -5.30
CA ALA A 133 5.52 14.02 -4.96
C ALA A 133 6.74 13.20 -5.40
N CYS A 134 6.62 11.87 -5.47
CA CYS A 134 7.63 10.97 -6.02
C CYS A 134 7.58 10.85 -7.55
N GLY A 135 6.70 11.59 -8.23
CA GLY A 135 6.63 11.65 -9.69
C GLY A 135 5.93 10.44 -10.35
N LEU A 136 5.06 9.74 -9.64
CA LEU A 136 4.28 8.66 -10.22
C LEU A 136 3.19 9.18 -11.19
N PRO A 137 2.81 8.38 -12.21
CA PRO A 137 1.71 8.72 -13.11
C PRO A 137 0.42 9.03 -12.35
N LYS A 138 -0.33 10.02 -12.86
CA LYS A 138 -1.61 10.44 -12.26
C LYS A 138 -2.63 9.30 -12.16
N GLU A 139 -2.56 8.32 -13.05
CA GLU A 139 -3.40 7.12 -13.04
C GLU A 139 -3.13 6.27 -11.79
N VAL A 140 -1.87 6.09 -11.41
CA VAL A 140 -1.49 5.36 -10.19
C VAL A 140 -1.87 6.17 -8.95
N VAL A 141 -1.63 7.47 -8.96
CA VAL A 141 -2.05 8.40 -7.88
C VAL A 141 -3.56 8.33 -7.67
N HIS A 142 -4.34 8.29 -8.77
CA HIS A 142 -5.79 8.15 -8.71
C HIS A 142 -6.23 6.81 -8.09
N ILE A 143 -5.58 5.70 -8.44
CA ILE A 143 -5.89 4.39 -7.82
C ILE A 143 -5.69 4.46 -6.31
N ILE A 144 -4.59 5.06 -5.85
CA ILE A 144 -4.29 5.22 -4.42
C ILE A 144 -5.35 6.10 -3.73
N ALA A 145 -5.72 7.24 -4.34
CA ALA A 145 -6.71 8.15 -3.76
C ALA A 145 -8.12 7.54 -3.69
N ALA A 146 -8.47 6.69 -4.66
CA ALA A 146 -9.84 6.23 -4.87
C ALA A 146 -10.11 4.81 -4.33
N HIS A 147 -9.09 4.10 -3.76
CA HIS A 147 -9.25 2.68 -3.40
C HIS A 147 -10.21 2.45 -2.21
N SER A 148 -10.34 3.40 -1.30
CA SER A 148 -11.12 3.28 -0.05
C SER A 148 -12.44 4.05 -0.13
N HIS A 149 -13.21 4.09 0.97
CA HIS A 149 -14.47 4.85 1.09
C HIS A 149 -14.31 6.34 0.79
N GLU A 150 -13.14 6.92 1.07
CA GLU A 150 -12.84 8.31 0.74
C GLU A 150 -12.96 8.59 -0.77
N GLY A 151 -12.82 7.54 -1.61
CA GLY A 151 -12.99 7.62 -3.05
C GLY A 151 -14.41 7.37 -3.58
N ASP A 152 -15.42 7.17 -2.72
CA ASP A 152 -16.79 6.80 -3.17
C ASP A 152 -17.48 7.87 -4.01
N THR A 153 -17.05 9.13 -3.88
CA THR A 153 -17.52 10.26 -4.71
C THR A 153 -16.69 10.47 -5.98
N MET A 154 -15.61 9.72 -6.17
CA MET A 154 -14.73 9.82 -7.34
C MET A 154 -15.21 8.88 -8.46
N ASN A 155 -14.99 9.28 -9.70
CA ASN A 155 -15.15 8.39 -10.86
C ASN A 155 -13.93 7.47 -10.94
N ARG A 156 -14.01 6.26 -10.38
CA ARG A 156 -12.94 5.27 -10.42
C ARG A 156 -12.66 4.80 -11.84
N THR A 157 -11.38 4.73 -12.23
CA THR A 157 -10.97 4.02 -13.43
C THR A 157 -11.18 2.51 -13.26
N PRO A 158 -11.21 1.72 -14.34
CA PRO A 158 -11.33 0.26 -14.23
C PRO A 158 -10.30 -0.37 -13.29
N GLU A 159 -9.04 0.08 -13.35
CA GLU A 159 -7.98 -0.38 -12.43
C GLU A 159 -8.29 -0.01 -10.97
N ALA A 160 -8.78 1.22 -10.72
CA ALA A 160 -9.16 1.67 -9.39
C ALA A 160 -10.36 0.88 -8.84
N ILE A 161 -11.33 0.50 -9.69
CA ILE A 161 -12.46 -0.37 -9.33
C ILE A 161 -11.93 -1.73 -8.87
N ILE A 162 -11.01 -2.33 -9.62
CA ILE A 162 -10.45 -3.64 -9.28
C ILE A 162 -9.73 -3.57 -7.93
N VAL A 163 -8.83 -2.59 -7.73
CA VAL A 163 -8.09 -2.46 -6.47
C VAL A 163 -9.04 -2.23 -5.30
N HIS A 164 -10.03 -1.34 -5.45
CA HIS A 164 -11.04 -1.07 -4.43
C HIS A 164 -11.77 -2.34 -3.98
N HIS A 165 -12.33 -3.12 -4.92
CA HIS A 165 -13.06 -4.32 -4.56
C HIS A 165 -12.15 -5.43 -4.01
N CYS A 166 -10.92 -5.57 -4.51
CA CYS A 166 -9.96 -6.53 -3.96
C CYS A 166 -9.59 -6.20 -2.51
N ASP A 167 -9.38 -4.91 -2.19
CA ASP A 167 -9.11 -4.45 -0.83
C ASP A 167 -10.27 -4.79 0.10
N PHE A 168 -11.51 -4.47 -0.28
CA PHE A 168 -12.69 -4.76 0.53
C PHE A 168 -12.92 -6.26 0.72
N ILE A 169 -12.68 -7.08 -0.30
CA ILE A 169 -12.76 -8.55 -0.17
C ILE A 169 -11.80 -9.03 0.93
N ASP A 170 -10.54 -8.64 0.90
CA ASP A 170 -9.55 -9.08 1.90
C ASP A 170 -9.88 -8.53 3.29
N PHE A 171 -10.27 -7.25 3.39
CA PHE A 171 -10.65 -6.61 4.64
C PHE A 171 -11.85 -7.30 5.31
N GLU A 172 -12.93 -7.53 4.57
CA GLU A 172 -14.16 -8.11 5.10
C GLU A 172 -13.97 -9.57 5.51
N ILE A 173 -13.27 -10.37 4.69
CA ILE A 173 -12.92 -11.74 5.04
C ILE A 173 -12.09 -11.74 6.32
N LYS A 174 -11.05 -10.91 6.39
CA LYS A 174 -10.17 -10.84 7.55
C LYS A 174 -10.93 -10.44 8.81
N LYS A 175 -11.78 -9.42 8.72
CA LYS A 175 -12.62 -8.94 9.83
C LYS A 175 -13.57 -10.00 10.36
N THR A 176 -14.12 -10.85 9.48
CA THR A 176 -15.07 -11.91 9.89
C THR A 176 -14.39 -13.16 10.44
N THR A 177 -13.15 -13.42 10.05
CA THR A 177 -12.39 -14.62 10.46
C THR A 177 -11.46 -14.39 11.66
N THR A 178 -11.21 -13.11 12.02
CA THR A 178 -10.45 -12.76 13.21
C THR A 178 -11.41 -12.49 14.35
N LYS A 179 -11.50 -13.45 15.29
CA LYS A 179 -12.31 -13.37 16.52
C LYS A 179 -11.40 -13.34 17.73
#